data_9decc984fa2c67df4124e53149a1dcf7
#
_entry.id   9decc984fa2c67df4124e53149a1dcf7
#
_cell.length_a   1.000
_cell.length_b   1.000
_cell.length_c   1.000
_cell.angle_alpha   90.00
_cell.angle_beta   90.00
_cell.angle_gamma   90.00
#
_symmetry.space_group_name_H-M   'P 1'
#
loop_
_entity.id
_entity.type
_entity.pdbx_description
1 polymer ?
#
loop_
_entity_poly.entity_id
_entity_poly.type
_entity_poly.pdbx_seq_one_letter_code
_entity_poly.pdbx_strand_id
1 'polypeptide(L)'
;MATKKTTSKKTEIVKPQIDVNGKASSKDGIYGLPFKEEHATVVYLPIPWDVTTSYQAGTAKGPGAILAASEQIDFFDLDYVDAYQAGLFMKKESARLKKLNTEGRVLAKKIIDADDDQMAKNKNLQKSLQKVNQLCEEMNQEVYKETKAQLDKNKIAVVVGGDHSTPFGAIKAYAEKYPKLGVLHFDAHSDTRIAYMGFQNSHASIMHNVMEKISGVSKLVQVGIRDFCEQEFNYTRDNKKVEVYFDQTLARRKMSGESFQKIAKEIVNHLPEHVYISFDIDGLDPRFCPNTGTPVPGGLDYQEVVLIINELIASGKKLVGFDLVEVAPNPKDKSNEWDANVGMRLLYKMTSASLASLGHIKKR
;
A
#
# COMPACT_ATOMS: atom_id res chain seq x y z
N MET A 1 -51.41 14.44 29.21
CA MET A 1 -50.22 13.58 29.15
C MET A 1 -49.16 14.31 28.35
N ALA A 2 -48.11 14.83 28.97
CA ALA A 2 -47.05 15.59 28.29
C ALA A 2 -45.92 14.65 27.90
N THR A 3 -45.69 14.49 26.61
CA THR A 3 -44.58 13.72 26.02
C THR A 3 -43.27 14.47 26.22
N LYS A 4 -42.39 13.95 27.05
CA LYS A 4 -41.00 14.42 27.20
C LYS A 4 -40.23 14.07 25.94
N LYS A 5 -39.85 15.06 25.14
CA LYS A 5 -38.83 14.93 24.10
C LYS A 5 -37.45 14.79 24.76
N THR A 6 -36.89 13.61 24.68
CA THR A 6 -35.48 13.35 25.04
C THR A 6 -34.59 13.86 23.90
N THR A 7 -34.02 15.03 24.09
CA THR A 7 -32.92 15.56 23.24
C THR A 7 -31.65 14.80 23.58
N SER A 8 -31.18 13.93 22.70
CA SER A 8 -29.86 13.34 22.82
C SER A 8 -28.80 14.44 22.63
N LYS A 9 -28.10 14.77 23.71
CA LYS A 9 -26.90 15.61 23.64
C LYS A 9 -25.86 14.89 22.78
N LYS A 10 -25.60 15.41 21.58
CA LYS A 10 -24.36 15.08 20.85
C LYS A 10 -23.21 15.54 21.73
N THR A 11 -22.46 14.62 22.28
CA THR A 11 -21.18 14.90 22.94
C THR A 11 -20.27 15.53 21.91
N GLU A 12 -19.96 16.82 22.04
CA GLU A 12 -18.92 17.45 21.22
C GLU A 12 -17.61 16.73 21.50
N ILE A 13 -17.04 16.13 20.45
CA ILE A 13 -15.73 15.48 20.53
C ILE A 13 -14.70 16.61 20.60
N VAL A 14 -14.14 16.82 21.78
CA VAL A 14 -13.03 17.76 21.98
C VAL A 14 -11.83 17.20 21.21
N LYS A 15 -11.46 17.84 20.11
CA LYS A 15 -10.25 17.48 19.37
C LYS A 15 -9.03 17.73 20.26
N PRO A 16 -8.06 16.81 20.32
CA PRO A 16 -6.84 17.03 21.08
C PRO A 16 -6.10 18.27 20.54
N GLN A 17 -5.56 19.06 21.44
CA GLN A 17 -4.68 20.17 21.06
C GLN A 17 -3.32 19.57 20.68
N ILE A 18 -2.89 19.77 19.44
CA ILE A 18 -1.64 19.25 18.90
C ILE A 18 -0.68 20.42 18.72
N ASP A 19 0.47 20.36 19.37
CA ASP A 19 1.56 21.30 19.14
C ASP A 19 2.39 20.81 17.94
N VAL A 20 2.16 21.41 16.78
CA VAL A 20 2.84 21.07 15.53
C VAL A 20 4.26 21.58 15.42
N ASN A 21 4.68 22.48 16.33
CA ASN A 21 6.02 23.06 16.38
C ASN A 21 6.89 22.40 17.47
N GLY A 22 6.27 21.53 18.27
CA GLY A 22 6.94 20.81 19.35
C GLY A 22 7.44 19.44 18.92
N LYS A 23 8.21 18.81 19.79
CA LYS A 23 8.68 17.43 19.59
C LYS A 23 7.49 16.46 19.66
N ALA A 24 7.41 15.53 18.72
CA ALA A 24 6.43 14.44 18.74
C ALA A 24 6.55 13.61 20.05
N SER A 25 5.42 13.12 20.54
CA SER A 25 5.39 12.29 21.74
C SER A 25 5.55 10.82 21.35
N SER A 26 6.60 10.18 21.83
CA SER A 26 6.82 8.73 21.62
C SER A 26 5.82 7.82 22.34
N LYS A 27 4.95 8.39 23.17
CA LYS A 27 3.87 7.67 23.88
C LYS A 27 2.56 7.64 23.09
N ASP A 28 2.47 8.46 22.07
CA ASP A 28 1.28 8.59 21.23
C ASP A 28 1.34 7.61 20.04
N GLY A 29 0.35 7.67 19.14
CA GLY A 29 0.24 6.78 18.00
C GLY A 29 1.13 7.21 16.82
N ILE A 30 0.77 6.77 15.63
CA ILE A 30 1.46 7.12 14.39
C ILE A 30 1.58 8.65 14.26
N TYR A 31 2.74 9.12 13.81
CA TYR A 31 3.11 10.55 13.73
C TYR A 31 3.13 11.28 15.09
N GLY A 32 3.23 10.56 16.20
CA GLY A 32 3.12 11.17 17.54
C GLY A 32 1.76 11.79 17.81
N LEU A 33 0.68 11.32 17.17
CA LEU A 33 -0.65 11.87 17.30
C LEU A 33 -1.49 11.10 18.32
N PRO A 34 -2.21 11.80 19.23
CA PRO A 34 -2.91 11.18 20.36
C PRO A 34 -4.33 10.68 20.01
N PHE A 35 -4.57 10.26 18.77
CA PHE A 35 -5.89 9.81 18.36
C PHE A 35 -6.15 8.36 18.72
N LYS A 36 -7.41 8.07 19.07
CA LYS A 36 -7.94 6.71 19.21
C LYS A 36 -8.74 6.32 17.97
N GLU A 37 -8.89 5.00 17.75
CA GLU A 37 -9.61 4.47 16.58
C GLU A 37 -10.99 5.09 16.39
N GLU A 38 -11.75 5.28 17.49
CA GLU A 38 -13.10 5.82 17.43
C GLU A 38 -13.19 7.23 16.84
N HIS A 39 -12.14 8.05 17.05
CA HIS A 39 -12.08 9.45 16.61
C HIS A 39 -11.29 9.65 15.31
N ALA A 40 -10.72 8.57 14.76
CA ALA A 40 -9.90 8.65 13.55
C ALA A 40 -10.76 8.61 12.29
N THR A 41 -10.43 9.48 11.32
CA THR A 41 -10.94 9.41 9.95
C THR A 41 -10.14 8.39 9.13
N VAL A 42 -8.83 8.28 9.40
CA VAL A 42 -7.93 7.35 8.73
C VAL A 42 -7.42 6.32 9.72
N VAL A 43 -7.58 5.05 9.38
CA VAL A 43 -7.11 3.91 10.19
C VAL A 43 -6.10 3.11 9.38
N TYR A 44 -4.85 3.10 9.84
CA TYR A 44 -3.79 2.29 9.26
C TYR A 44 -3.84 0.89 9.82
N LEU A 45 -3.80 -0.09 8.93
CA LEU A 45 -3.84 -1.53 9.20
C LEU A 45 -2.45 -2.11 8.96
N PRO A 46 -1.65 -2.34 10.02
CA PRO A 46 -0.33 -2.93 9.87
C PRO A 46 -0.43 -4.43 9.59
N ILE A 47 0.16 -4.88 8.49
CA ILE A 47 0.15 -6.28 8.04
C ILE A 47 1.59 -6.82 8.02
N PRO A 48 2.08 -7.39 9.12
CA PRO A 48 3.45 -7.90 9.25
C PRO A 48 3.60 -9.26 8.55
N TRP A 49 3.76 -9.23 7.23
CA TRP A 49 3.72 -10.42 6.36
C TRP A 49 4.79 -10.35 5.26
N ASP A 50 5.58 -11.43 5.09
CA ASP A 50 6.57 -11.57 4.03
C ASP A 50 6.80 -13.05 3.63
N VAL A 51 5.72 -13.85 3.67
CA VAL A 51 5.79 -15.30 3.53
C VAL A 51 6.37 -15.72 2.19
N THR A 52 5.96 -15.06 1.10
CA THR A 52 6.31 -15.51 -0.26
C THR A 52 7.50 -14.77 -0.88
N THR A 53 8.13 -13.84 -0.14
CA THR A 53 9.30 -13.13 -0.65
C THR A 53 10.43 -14.10 -1.03
N SER A 54 10.89 -14.01 -2.28
CA SER A 54 11.81 -14.98 -2.89
C SER A 54 13.28 -14.60 -2.77
N TYR A 55 13.58 -13.31 -2.54
CA TYR A 55 14.95 -12.80 -2.48
C TYR A 55 15.31 -12.31 -1.06
N GLN A 56 15.06 -11.06 -0.73
CA GLN A 56 15.33 -10.55 0.63
C GLN A 56 14.05 -10.54 1.46
N ALA A 57 14.08 -11.16 2.64
CA ALA A 57 13.01 -11.07 3.63
C ALA A 57 13.26 -9.87 4.56
N GLY A 58 12.19 -9.38 5.20
CA GLY A 58 12.30 -8.31 6.19
C GLY A 58 11.18 -7.31 6.14
N THR A 59 10.40 -7.31 5.08
CA THR A 59 9.28 -6.39 4.87
C THR A 59 8.14 -6.60 5.87
N ALA A 60 8.01 -7.79 6.47
CA ALA A 60 7.11 -8.01 7.62
C ALA A 60 7.40 -7.09 8.82
N LYS A 61 8.59 -6.47 8.88
CA LYS A 61 8.95 -5.48 9.91
C LYS A 61 8.66 -4.04 9.49
N GLY A 62 8.29 -3.83 8.23
CA GLY A 62 8.01 -2.52 7.65
C GLY A 62 6.98 -1.70 8.43
N PRO A 63 5.81 -2.26 8.80
CA PRO A 63 4.80 -1.51 9.55
C PRO A 63 5.32 -0.93 10.87
N GLY A 64 6.08 -1.75 11.64
CA GLY A 64 6.69 -1.30 12.89
C GLY A 64 7.79 -0.25 12.68
N ALA A 65 8.59 -0.38 11.61
CA ALA A 65 9.62 0.59 11.27
C ALA A 65 9.01 1.94 10.84
N ILE A 66 7.97 1.92 10.02
CA ILE A 66 7.21 3.12 9.61
C ILE A 66 6.61 3.83 10.84
N LEU A 67 6.01 3.08 11.77
CA LEU A 67 5.46 3.65 13.00
C LEU A 67 6.55 4.35 13.81
N ALA A 68 7.70 3.72 13.99
CA ALA A 68 8.83 4.32 14.73
C ALA A 68 9.36 5.58 14.05
N ALA A 69 9.61 5.52 12.72
CA ALA A 69 10.12 6.67 11.98
C ALA A 69 9.11 7.82 11.88
N SER A 70 7.81 7.55 12.04
CA SER A 70 6.75 8.54 11.85
C SER A 70 6.79 9.72 12.83
N GLU A 71 7.48 9.57 13.97
CA GLU A 71 7.70 10.68 14.93
C GLU A 71 8.59 11.82 14.36
N GLN A 72 9.26 11.60 13.23
CA GLN A 72 10.19 12.55 12.60
C GLN A 72 9.52 13.50 11.59
N ILE A 73 8.20 13.53 11.50
CA ILE A 73 7.50 14.32 10.49
C ILE A 73 7.25 15.75 10.98
N ASP A 74 7.46 16.72 10.08
CA ASP A 74 6.88 18.06 10.16
C ASP A 74 5.56 18.11 9.38
N PHE A 75 4.48 18.59 10.01
CA PHE A 75 3.13 18.46 9.46
C PHE A 75 2.75 19.48 8.39
N PHE A 76 3.55 20.54 8.20
CA PHE A 76 3.23 21.56 7.23
C PHE A 76 3.42 21.04 5.79
N ASP A 77 2.34 21.02 5.02
CA ASP A 77 2.34 20.56 3.63
C ASP A 77 2.00 21.76 2.70
N LEU A 78 2.73 21.88 1.58
CA LEU A 78 2.52 22.97 0.63
C LEU A 78 1.24 22.80 -0.21
N ASP A 79 0.70 21.59 -0.29
CA ASP A 79 -0.46 21.28 -1.13
C ASP A 79 -1.76 21.11 -0.33
N TYR A 80 -1.67 20.70 0.95
CA TYR A 80 -2.81 20.31 1.77
C TYR A 80 -2.81 20.97 3.15
N VAL A 81 -4.01 21.27 3.66
CA VAL A 81 -4.16 21.96 4.95
C VAL A 81 -4.40 20.95 6.07
N ASP A 82 -3.49 20.92 7.06
CA ASP A 82 -3.70 20.32 8.38
C ASP A 82 -4.27 18.90 8.40
N ALA A 83 -3.76 18.01 7.54
CA ALA A 83 -4.22 16.62 7.45
C ALA A 83 -4.17 15.87 8.79
N TYR A 84 -3.21 16.20 9.66
CA TYR A 84 -3.07 15.62 11.00
C TYR A 84 -4.31 15.82 11.88
N GLN A 85 -5.09 16.90 11.65
CA GLN A 85 -6.30 17.21 12.45
C GLN A 85 -7.51 16.33 12.10
N ALA A 86 -7.44 15.57 10.99
CA ALA A 86 -8.52 14.67 10.58
C ALA A 86 -8.67 13.44 11.50
N GLY A 87 -7.67 13.18 12.34
CA GLY A 87 -7.59 11.97 13.16
C GLY A 87 -6.97 10.80 12.39
N LEU A 88 -5.71 10.51 12.71
CA LEU A 88 -4.90 9.44 12.12
C LEU A 88 -4.57 8.43 13.22
N PHE A 89 -4.91 7.16 13.00
CA PHE A 89 -4.71 6.11 13.99
C PHE A 89 -4.14 4.86 13.32
N MET A 90 -3.11 4.28 13.91
CA MET A 90 -2.57 2.99 13.47
C MET A 90 -2.93 1.90 14.48
N LYS A 91 -3.52 0.82 14.01
CA LYS A 91 -3.82 -0.35 14.85
C LYS A 91 -2.54 -1.04 15.31
N LYS A 92 -2.64 -1.82 16.35
CA LYS A 92 -1.54 -2.72 16.75
C LYS A 92 -1.43 -3.86 15.74
N GLU A 93 -0.21 -4.30 15.47
CA GLU A 93 0.04 -5.48 14.63
C GLU A 93 -0.62 -6.72 15.22
N SER A 94 -1.31 -7.49 14.37
CA SER A 94 -1.99 -8.73 14.76
C SER A 94 -0.98 -9.80 15.19
N ALA A 95 -1.08 -10.25 16.45
CA ALA A 95 -0.28 -11.37 16.95
C ALA A 95 -0.57 -12.66 16.17
N ARG A 96 -1.82 -12.82 15.67
CA ARG A 96 -2.19 -13.94 14.81
C ARG A 96 -1.44 -13.89 13.48
N LEU A 97 -1.44 -12.75 12.78
CA LEU A 97 -0.72 -12.61 11.51
C LEU A 97 0.79 -12.83 11.68
N LYS A 98 1.40 -12.31 12.74
CA LYS A 98 2.83 -12.58 13.06
C LYS A 98 3.12 -14.07 13.20
N LYS A 99 2.23 -14.80 13.88
CA LYS A 99 2.38 -16.26 14.04
C LYS A 99 2.24 -16.98 12.70
N LEU A 100 1.22 -16.63 11.90
CA LEU A 100 1.01 -17.21 10.57
C LEU A 100 2.17 -16.89 9.62
N ASN A 101 2.71 -15.67 9.68
CA ASN A 101 3.88 -15.26 8.90
C ASN A 101 5.10 -16.14 9.25
N THR A 102 5.37 -16.33 10.53
CA THR A 102 6.51 -17.17 10.99
C THR A 102 6.33 -18.62 10.51
N GLU A 103 5.15 -19.20 10.66
CA GLU A 103 4.83 -20.56 10.19
C GLU A 103 4.99 -20.65 8.66
N GLY A 104 4.36 -19.72 7.94
CA GLY A 104 4.37 -19.69 6.49
C GLY A 104 5.78 -19.51 5.93
N ARG A 105 6.58 -18.63 6.51
CA ARG A 105 7.95 -18.36 6.05
C ARG A 105 8.85 -19.57 6.14
N VAL A 106 8.74 -20.35 7.23
CA VAL A 106 9.50 -21.61 7.39
C VAL A 106 9.14 -22.62 6.30
N LEU A 107 7.87 -22.70 5.91
CA LEU A 107 7.43 -23.61 4.86
C LEU A 107 7.79 -23.10 3.47
N ALA A 108 7.59 -21.80 3.22
CA ALA A 108 7.90 -21.17 1.94
C ALA A 108 9.39 -21.26 1.61
N LYS A 109 10.27 -21.06 2.60
CA LYS A 109 11.71 -21.18 2.39
C LYS A 109 12.11 -22.57 1.85
N LYS A 110 11.50 -23.66 2.32
CA LYS A 110 11.77 -24.99 1.81
C LYS A 110 11.41 -25.16 0.34
N ILE A 111 10.40 -24.44 -0.11
CA ILE A 111 9.91 -24.44 -1.49
C ILE A 111 10.82 -23.57 -2.36
N ILE A 112 11.19 -22.40 -1.87
CA ILE A 112 12.09 -21.46 -2.57
C ILE A 112 13.47 -22.07 -2.78
N ASP A 113 13.97 -22.82 -1.79
CA ASP A 113 15.30 -23.48 -1.84
C ASP A 113 15.28 -24.78 -2.66
N ALA A 114 14.11 -25.30 -3.09
CA ALA A 114 13.97 -26.54 -3.84
C ALA A 114 13.99 -26.29 -5.35
N ASP A 115 14.56 -27.23 -6.10
CA ASP A 115 14.45 -27.27 -7.57
C ASP A 115 13.14 -27.92 -8.03
N ASP A 116 12.85 -27.82 -9.34
CA ASP A 116 11.62 -28.33 -9.96
C ASP A 116 11.48 -29.84 -9.79
N ASP A 117 12.59 -30.58 -9.87
CA ASP A 117 12.63 -32.04 -9.71
C ASP A 117 12.25 -32.44 -8.28
N GLN A 118 12.78 -31.75 -7.30
CA GLN A 118 12.46 -31.94 -5.87
C GLN A 118 10.99 -31.61 -5.61
N MET A 119 10.49 -30.49 -6.16
CA MET A 119 9.09 -30.10 -6.05
C MET A 119 8.14 -31.15 -6.64
N ALA A 120 8.48 -31.70 -7.81
CA ALA A 120 7.67 -32.71 -8.49
C ALA A 120 7.59 -34.04 -7.74
N LYS A 121 8.68 -34.46 -7.11
CA LYS A 121 8.83 -35.81 -6.50
C LYS A 121 8.54 -35.81 -4.98
N ASN A 122 8.68 -34.70 -4.27
CA ASN A 122 8.60 -34.64 -2.82
C ASN A 122 7.21 -34.25 -2.32
N LYS A 123 6.43 -35.22 -1.89
CA LYS A 123 5.08 -35.02 -1.32
C LYS A 123 5.06 -34.07 -0.12
N ASN A 124 6.14 -33.97 0.67
CA ASN A 124 6.18 -33.06 1.82
C ASN A 124 6.34 -31.60 1.35
N LEU A 125 7.10 -31.34 0.29
CA LEU A 125 7.16 -30.01 -0.32
C LEU A 125 5.82 -29.60 -0.91
N GLN A 126 5.14 -30.51 -1.60
CA GLN A 126 3.80 -30.24 -2.14
C GLN A 126 2.77 -29.95 -1.04
N LYS A 127 2.80 -30.67 0.09
CA LYS A 127 1.99 -30.34 1.26
C LYS A 127 2.35 -28.99 1.87
N SER A 128 3.64 -28.65 1.91
CA SER A 128 4.10 -27.35 2.38
C SER A 128 3.56 -26.23 1.50
N LEU A 129 3.60 -26.39 0.17
CA LEU A 129 3.05 -25.43 -0.79
C LEU A 129 1.54 -25.22 -0.59
N GLN A 130 0.78 -26.31 -0.43
CA GLN A 130 -0.65 -26.21 -0.14
C GLN A 130 -0.92 -25.43 1.16
N LYS A 131 -0.13 -25.71 2.20
CA LYS A 131 -0.26 -25.00 3.48
C LYS A 131 0.10 -23.51 3.36
N VAL A 132 1.15 -23.16 2.62
CA VAL A 132 1.50 -21.75 2.36
C VAL A 132 0.36 -21.04 1.63
N ASN A 133 -0.17 -21.63 0.57
CA ASN A 133 -1.31 -21.05 -0.17
C ASN A 133 -2.54 -20.84 0.73
N GLN A 134 -2.82 -21.79 1.65
CA GLN A 134 -3.87 -21.64 2.65
C GLN A 134 -3.61 -20.47 3.60
N LEU A 135 -2.38 -20.35 4.11
CA LEU A 135 -2.01 -19.25 5.03
C LEU A 135 -2.11 -17.88 4.36
N CYS A 136 -1.70 -17.77 3.10
CA CYS A 136 -1.86 -16.54 2.31
C CYS A 136 -3.34 -16.17 2.12
N GLU A 137 -4.20 -17.14 1.86
CA GLU A 137 -5.64 -16.90 1.78
C GLU A 137 -6.24 -16.47 3.12
N GLU A 138 -5.81 -17.06 4.24
CA GLU A 138 -6.22 -16.64 5.59
C GLU A 138 -5.81 -15.17 5.86
N MET A 139 -4.60 -14.77 5.46
CA MET A 139 -4.15 -13.39 5.56
C MET A 139 -5.04 -12.46 4.73
N ASN A 140 -5.30 -12.79 3.46
CA ASN A 140 -6.17 -12.00 2.58
C ASN A 140 -7.57 -11.80 3.17
N GLN A 141 -8.14 -12.85 3.77
CA GLN A 141 -9.46 -12.78 4.42
C GLN A 141 -9.45 -11.90 5.67
N GLU A 142 -8.38 -11.93 6.47
CA GLU A 142 -8.25 -11.06 7.65
C GLU A 142 -8.15 -9.60 7.21
N VAL A 143 -7.31 -9.28 6.21
CA VAL A 143 -7.18 -7.93 5.66
C VAL A 143 -8.51 -7.44 5.09
N TYR A 144 -9.22 -8.28 4.34
CA TYR A 144 -10.54 -7.94 3.82
C TYR A 144 -11.53 -7.59 4.95
N LYS A 145 -11.63 -8.42 5.99
CA LYS A 145 -12.54 -8.19 7.12
C LYS A 145 -12.22 -6.89 7.86
N GLU A 146 -10.94 -6.67 8.15
CA GLU A 146 -10.49 -5.46 8.86
C GLU A 146 -10.74 -4.20 8.04
N THR A 147 -10.44 -4.24 6.74
CA THR A 147 -10.70 -3.11 5.84
C THR A 147 -12.20 -2.83 5.75
N LYS A 148 -13.01 -3.85 5.49
CA LYS A 148 -14.45 -3.71 5.40
C LYS A 148 -15.05 -3.14 6.69
N ALA A 149 -14.59 -3.59 7.85
CA ALA A 149 -15.07 -3.08 9.15
C ALA A 149 -14.80 -1.57 9.34
N GLN A 150 -13.72 -1.03 8.77
CA GLN A 150 -13.45 0.41 8.79
C GLN A 150 -14.31 1.15 7.74
N LEU A 151 -14.43 0.59 6.54
CA LEU A 151 -15.25 1.16 5.47
C LEU A 151 -16.73 1.25 5.85
N ASP A 152 -17.25 0.27 6.59
CA ASP A 152 -18.64 0.27 7.11
C ASP A 152 -18.86 1.37 8.15
N LYS A 153 -17.79 1.86 8.81
CA LYS A 153 -17.80 3.02 9.70
C LYS A 153 -17.51 4.34 8.98
N ASN A 154 -17.49 4.35 7.64
CA ASN A 154 -17.11 5.49 6.79
C ASN A 154 -15.71 6.05 7.07
N LYS A 155 -14.77 5.21 7.46
CA LYS A 155 -13.36 5.56 7.63
C LYS A 155 -12.56 5.17 6.39
N ILE A 156 -11.41 5.79 6.22
CA ILE A 156 -10.41 5.40 5.22
C ILE A 156 -9.51 4.35 5.87
N ALA A 157 -9.51 3.14 5.33
CA ALA A 157 -8.66 2.04 5.78
C ALA A 157 -7.41 1.96 4.90
N VAL A 158 -6.23 2.02 5.49
CA VAL A 158 -4.96 2.04 4.77
C VAL A 158 -4.13 0.84 5.17
N VAL A 159 -3.74 -0.01 4.23
CA VAL A 159 -2.82 -1.10 4.51
C VAL A 159 -1.39 -0.55 4.57
N VAL A 160 -0.72 -0.80 5.68
CA VAL A 160 0.72 -0.64 5.81
C VAL A 160 1.30 -2.04 5.84
N GLY A 161 1.79 -2.45 4.68
CA GLY A 161 2.10 -3.85 4.45
C GLY A 161 3.50 -4.25 4.82
N GLY A 162 3.67 -5.54 4.76
CA GLY A 162 4.83 -6.31 4.50
C GLY A 162 5.08 -6.39 3.00
N ASP A 163 5.06 -7.61 2.45
CA ASP A 163 5.22 -7.83 1.00
C ASP A 163 3.98 -7.40 0.19
N HIS A 164 4.13 -7.29 -1.12
CA HIS A 164 3.06 -6.78 -2.00
C HIS A 164 1.85 -7.74 -2.14
N SER A 165 1.86 -8.91 -1.51
CA SER A 165 0.65 -9.75 -1.46
C SER A 165 -0.42 -9.22 -0.49
N THR A 166 -0.04 -8.34 0.45
CA THR A 166 -0.87 -7.92 1.59
C THR A 166 -2.12 -7.11 1.25
N PRO A 167 -2.18 -6.25 0.21
CA PRO A 167 -3.35 -5.40 -0.02
C PRO A 167 -4.50 -6.04 -0.79
N PHE A 168 -4.40 -7.30 -1.26
CA PHE A 168 -5.46 -7.94 -2.04
C PHE A 168 -6.84 -7.87 -1.35
N GLY A 169 -6.90 -8.20 -0.07
CA GLY A 169 -8.14 -8.14 0.71
C GLY A 169 -8.71 -6.73 0.83
N ALA A 170 -7.85 -5.72 0.96
CA ALA A 170 -8.25 -4.33 1.02
C ALA A 170 -8.79 -3.84 -0.31
N ILE A 171 -8.10 -4.09 -1.42
CA ILE A 171 -8.55 -3.71 -2.77
C ILE A 171 -9.92 -4.34 -3.06
N LYS A 172 -10.14 -5.61 -2.65
CA LYS A 172 -11.43 -6.28 -2.77
C LYS A 172 -12.54 -5.54 -2.00
N ALA A 173 -12.30 -5.17 -0.75
CA ALA A 173 -13.27 -4.45 0.08
C ALA A 173 -13.60 -3.06 -0.51
N TYR A 174 -12.59 -2.37 -1.03
CA TYR A 174 -12.78 -1.08 -1.71
C TYR A 174 -13.56 -1.22 -3.02
N ALA A 175 -13.28 -2.24 -3.83
CA ALA A 175 -13.97 -2.48 -5.09
C ALA A 175 -15.45 -2.86 -4.90
N GLU A 176 -15.80 -3.48 -3.76
CA GLU A 176 -17.20 -3.73 -3.39
C GLU A 176 -17.94 -2.43 -3.00
N LYS A 177 -17.24 -1.49 -2.33
CA LYS A 177 -17.84 -0.19 -1.94
C LYS A 177 -17.87 0.80 -3.10
N TYR A 178 -16.89 0.76 -4.00
CA TYR A 178 -16.73 1.68 -5.13
C TYR A 178 -16.64 0.88 -6.45
N PRO A 179 -17.78 0.52 -7.04
CA PRO A 179 -17.80 -0.19 -8.33
C PRO A 179 -17.08 0.60 -9.43
N LYS A 180 -16.38 -0.11 -10.32
CA LYS A 180 -15.48 0.45 -11.34
C LYS A 180 -14.24 1.13 -10.74
N LEU A 181 -13.74 0.60 -9.63
CA LEU A 181 -12.49 1.07 -9.01
C LEU A 181 -11.33 1.00 -10.02
N GLY A 182 -10.52 2.06 -10.07
CA GLY A 182 -9.21 2.04 -10.73
C GLY A 182 -8.12 1.76 -9.72
N VAL A 183 -7.12 1.00 -10.11
CA VAL A 183 -5.91 0.80 -9.32
C VAL A 183 -4.77 1.54 -10.01
N LEU A 184 -4.17 2.49 -9.31
CA LEU A 184 -2.91 3.14 -9.68
C LEU A 184 -1.79 2.43 -8.92
N HIS A 185 -0.95 1.71 -9.65
CA HIS A 185 0.08 0.85 -9.11
C HIS A 185 1.46 1.44 -9.39
N PHE A 186 2.20 1.75 -8.33
CA PHE A 186 3.60 2.17 -8.40
C PHE A 186 4.48 1.01 -7.99
N ASP A 187 5.43 0.61 -8.85
CA ASP A 187 6.23 -0.57 -8.63
C ASP A 187 7.40 -0.64 -9.64
N ALA A 188 8.46 -1.33 -9.27
CA ALA A 188 9.48 -1.80 -10.23
C ALA A 188 8.99 -3.00 -11.04
N HIS A 189 8.10 -3.82 -10.44
CA HIS A 189 7.64 -5.11 -10.97
C HIS A 189 6.20 -5.01 -11.50
N SER A 190 5.87 -5.87 -12.45
CA SER A 190 4.50 -5.93 -12.97
C SER A 190 3.52 -6.63 -12.02
N ASP A 191 4.00 -7.62 -11.25
CA ASP A 191 3.22 -8.42 -10.31
C ASP A 191 1.99 -9.10 -10.92
N THR A 192 2.11 -9.40 -12.23
CA THR A 192 1.04 -10.02 -13.00
C THR A 192 1.30 -11.50 -13.34
N ARG A 193 2.17 -12.16 -12.58
CA ARG A 193 2.35 -13.62 -12.68
C ARG A 193 1.09 -14.34 -12.17
N ILE A 194 0.68 -15.41 -12.85
CA ILE A 194 -0.45 -16.26 -12.41
C ILE A 194 -0.14 -16.88 -11.04
N ALA A 195 1.09 -17.35 -10.86
CA ALA A 195 1.67 -17.82 -9.61
C ALA A 195 3.19 -17.70 -9.70
N TYR A 196 3.86 -17.58 -8.58
CA TYR A 196 5.32 -17.61 -8.55
C TYR A 196 5.82 -18.71 -7.62
N MET A 197 6.66 -19.62 -8.12
CA MET A 197 7.10 -20.83 -7.41
C MET A 197 5.93 -21.67 -6.85
N GLY A 198 4.76 -21.64 -7.50
CA GLY A 198 3.53 -22.31 -7.05
C GLY A 198 2.72 -21.54 -6.00
N PHE A 199 3.21 -20.41 -5.50
CA PHE A 199 2.46 -19.53 -4.59
C PHE A 199 1.41 -18.73 -5.37
N GLN A 200 0.14 -19.07 -5.17
CA GLN A 200 -0.98 -18.47 -5.88
C GLN A 200 -1.27 -17.02 -5.43
N ASN A 201 -1.06 -16.73 -4.16
CA ASN A 201 -1.17 -15.39 -3.59
C ASN A 201 0.23 -14.88 -3.22
N SER A 202 1.13 -14.83 -4.21
CA SER A 202 2.48 -14.30 -4.10
C SER A 202 2.50 -12.78 -4.21
N HIS A 203 3.54 -12.14 -3.65
CA HIS A 203 3.87 -10.75 -3.93
C HIS A 203 3.94 -10.49 -5.45
N ALA A 204 4.55 -11.37 -6.24
CA ALA A 204 4.66 -11.25 -7.70
C ALA A 204 3.36 -11.58 -8.49
N SER A 205 2.22 -11.79 -7.80
CA SER A 205 0.96 -12.22 -8.43
C SER A 205 -0.22 -11.34 -8.04
N ILE A 206 0.01 -10.32 -7.22
CA ILE A 206 -1.07 -9.50 -6.66
C ILE A 206 -1.91 -8.84 -7.76
N MET A 207 -1.29 -8.20 -8.74
CA MET A 207 -2.02 -7.45 -9.77
C MET A 207 -2.74 -8.38 -10.76
N HIS A 208 -2.20 -9.56 -11.06
CA HIS A 208 -2.95 -10.60 -11.78
C HIS A 208 -4.20 -10.99 -11.00
N ASN A 209 -4.05 -11.31 -9.71
CA ASN A 209 -5.18 -11.72 -8.88
C ASN A 209 -6.24 -10.61 -8.74
N VAL A 210 -5.82 -9.36 -8.61
CA VAL A 210 -6.71 -8.20 -8.57
C VAL A 210 -7.55 -8.11 -9.84
N MET A 211 -6.93 -8.21 -11.01
CA MET A 211 -7.61 -8.06 -12.29
C MET A 211 -8.53 -9.23 -12.62
N GLU A 212 -8.14 -10.46 -12.25
CA GLU A 212 -8.90 -11.67 -12.60
C GLU A 212 -9.97 -12.03 -11.57
N LYS A 213 -9.75 -11.73 -10.28
CA LYS A 213 -10.63 -12.19 -9.20
C LYS A 213 -11.52 -11.10 -8.60
N ILE A 214 -11.25 -9.82 -8.88
CA ILE A 214 -12.03 -8.70 -8.33
C ILE A 214 -12.80 -7.99 -9.44
N SER A 215 -14.01 -8.42 -9.70
CA SER A 215 -14.85 -7.89 -10.80
C SER A 215 -15.16 -6.38 -10.70
N GLY A 216 -15.07 -5.80 -9.49
CA GLY A 216 -15.28 -4.37 -9.24
C GLY A 216 -14.11 -3.48 -9.70
N VAL A 217 -12.93 -4.05 -10.02
CA VAL A 217 -11.80 -3.31 -10.59
C VAL A 217 -11.96 -3.20 -12.09
N SER A 218 -11.96 -1.98 -12.60
CA SER A 218 -12.20 -1.68 -14.02
C SER A 218 -10.95 -1.28 -14.79
N LYS A 219 -9.92 -0.78 -14.11
CA LYS A 219 -8.67 -0.32 -14.72
C LYS A 219 -7.50 -0.52 -13.77
N LEU A 220 -6.38 -0.98 -14.31
CA LEU A 220 -5.07 -1.01 -13.68
C LEU A 220 -4.15 -0.08 -14.47
N VAL A 221 -3.52 0.87 -13.80
CA VAL A 221 -2.49 1.73 -14.39
C VAL A 221 -1.21 1.52 -13.59
N GLN A 222 -0.20 0.96 -14.24
CA GLN A 222 1.09 0.64 -13.63
C GLN A 222 2.13 1.68 -14.02
N VAL A 223 2.93 2.15 -13.07
CA VAL A 223 3.93 3.22 -13.28
C VAL A 223 5.26 2.85 -12.64
N GLY A 224 6.34 2.90 -13.42
CA GLY A 224 7.69 2.62 -12.96
C GLY A 224 8.20 1.21 -13.27
N ILE A 225 7.39 0.40 -13.97
CA ILE A 225 7.67 -1.00 -14.25
C ILE A 225 8.93 -1.14 -15.08
N ARG A 226 9.87 -1.98 -14.60
CA ARG A 226 11.19 -2.16 -15.21
C ARG A 226 11.80 -3.56 -15.08
N ASP A 227 11.19 -4.43 -14.23
CA ASP A 227 11.54 -5.84 -14.14
C ASP A 227 10.28 -6.71 -14.25
N PHE A 228 10.20 -7.52 -15.29
CA PHE A 228 9.04 -8.36 -15.64
C PHE A 228 9.43 -9.45 -16.62
N CYS A 229 8.71 -10.56 -16.63
CA CYS A 229 8.92 -11.63 -17.61
C CYS A 229 8.04 -11.44 -18.86
N GLU A 230 8.35 -12.21 -19.93
CA GLU A 230 7.61 -12.15 -21.19
C GLU A 230 6.11 -12.46 -21.00
N GLN A 231 5.77 -13.38 -20.12
CA GLN A 231 4.37 -13.71 -19.81
C GLN A 231 3.62 -12.52 -19.22
N GLU A 232 4.23 -11.76 -18.32
CA GLU A 232 3.67 -10.55 -17.73
C GLU A 232 3.53 -9.44 -18.78
N PHE A 233 4.54 -9.26 -19.62
CA PHE A 233 4.48 -8.32 -20.74
C PHE A 233 3.30 -8.64 -21.68
N ASN A 234 3.15 -9.91 -22.08
CA ASN A 234 2.07 -10.34 -22.95
C ASN A 234 0.70 -10.14 -22.28
N TYR A 235 0.57 -10.50 -20.98
CA TYR A 235 -0.67 -10.29 -20.22
C TYR A 235 -1.08 -8.83 -20.19
N THR A 236 -0.16 -7.94 -19.85
CA THR A 236 -0.47 -6.49 -19.73
C THR A 236 -0.75 -5.86 -21.09
N ARG A 237 -0.03 -6.24 -22.15
CA ARG A 237 -0.26 -5.77 -23.52
C ARG A 237 -1.64 -6.18 -24.06
N ASP A 238 -2.06 -7.40 -23.79
CA ASP A 238 -3.28 -7.98 -24.38
C ASP A 238 -4.55 -7.64 -23.55
N ASN A 239 -4.39 -7.23 -22.28
CA ASN A 239 -5.49 -6.86 -21.41
C ASN A 239 -5.85 -5.36 -21.53
N LYS A 240 -6.94 -5.05 -22.22
CA LYS A 240 -7.42 -3.67 -22.42
C LYS A 240 -7.72 -2.88 -21.16
N LYS A 241 -7.84 -3.55 -20.00
CA LYS A 241 -8.02 -2.89 -18.71
C LYS A 241 -6.69 -2.48 -18.07
N VAL A 242 -5.56 -2.87 -18.62
CA VAL A 242 -4.22 -2.57 -18.09
C VAL A 242 -3.55 -1.51 -18.96
N GLU A 243 -2.89 -0.56 -18.33
CA GLU A 243 -2.02 0.44 -18.93
C GLU A 243 -0.70 0.45 -18.21
N VAL A 244 0.42 0.39 -18.92
CA VAL A 244 1.75 0.30 -18.31
C VAL A 244 2.65 1.43 -18.77
N TYR A 245 3.14 2.19 -17.82
CA TYR A 245 4.18 3.21 -18.00
C TYR A 245 5.53 2.65 -17.57
N PHE A 246 6.21 1.99 -18.51
CA PHE A 246 7.53 1.43 -18.28
C PHE A 246 8.57 2.52 -17.98
N ASP A 247 9.38 2.30 -16.95
CA ASP A 247 10.41 3.26 -16.50
C ASP A 247 11.34 3.68 -17.64
N GLN A 248 11.80 2.73 -18.45
CA GLN A 248 12.65 3.03 -19.62
C GLN A 248 11.96 4.00 -20.60
N THR A 249 10.65 3.87 -20.80
CA THR A 249 9.88 4.75 -21.68
C THR A 249 9.72 6.13 -21.04
N LEU A 250 9.42 6.19 -19.75
CA LEU A 250 9.34 7.45 -18.99
C LEU A 250 10.68 8.19 -19.04
N ALA A 251 11.79 7.49 -18.81
CA ALA A 251 13.13 8.08 -18.89
C ALA A 251 13.42 8.67 -20.27
N ARG A 252 13.11 7.95 -21.35
CA ARG A 252 13.30 8.46 -22.73
C ARG A 252 12.47 9.70 -23.01
N ARG A 253 11.20 9.72 -22.58
CA ARG A 253 10.32 10.89 -22.73
C ARG A 253 10.88 12.11 -21.99
N LYS A 254 11.32 11.93 -20.74
CA LYS A 254 11.98 12.99 -19.95
C LYS A 254 13.27 13.51 -20.63
N MET A 255 14.13 12.61 -21.09
CA MET A 255 15.38 12.96 -21.77
C MET A 255 15.14 13.68 -23.11
N SER A 256 14.01 13.46 -23.76
CA SER A 256 13.61 14.19 -24.97
C SER A 256 12.97 15.55 -24.70
N GLY A 257 12.91 15.98 -23.44
CA GLY A 257 12.38 17.29 -23.05
C GLY A 257 10.87 17.34 -22.80
N GLU A 258 10.19 16.19 -22.76
CA GLU A 258 8.79 16.18 -22.39
C GLU A 258 8.62 16.46 -20.89
N SER A 259 7.73 17.43 -20.55
CA SER A 259 7.50 17.76 -19.16
C SER A 259 6.83 16.61 -18.43
N PHE A 260 7.31 16.28 -17.23
CA PHE A 260 6.75 15.19 -16.43
C PHE A 260 5.28 15.50 -16.01
N GLN A 261 4.92 16.76 -15.88
CA GLN A 261 3.53 17.16 -15.63
C GLN A 261 2.58 16.70 -16.75
N LYS A 262 3.01 16.76 -18.02
CA LYS A 262 2.20 16.23 -19.14
C LYS A 262 2.05 14.72 -19.04
N ILE A 263 3.13 14.01 -18.70
CA ILE A 263 3.12 12.56 -18.47
C ILE A 263 2.19 12.21 -17.30
N ALA A 264 2.28 12.91 -16.19
CA ALA A 264 1.44 12.69 -15.02
C ALA A 264 -0.07 12.86 -15.34
N LYS A 265 -0.43 13.89 -16.12
CA LYS A 265 -1.81 14.08 -16.61
C LYS A 265 -2.28 12.93 -17.49
N GLU A 266 -1.43 12.42 -18.37
CA GLU A 266 -1.73 11.28 -19.23
C GLU A 266 -1.99 10.03 -18.39
N ILE A 267 -1.11 9.71 -17.43
CA ILE A 267 -1.29 8.61 -16.48
C ILE A 267 -2.66 8.69 -15.78
N VAL A 268 -2.95 9.86 -15.23
CA VAL A 268 -4.20 10.10 -14.49
C VAL A 268 -5.44 9.99 -15.36
N ASN A 269 -5.36 10.37 -16.65
CA ASN A 269 -6.51 10.32 -17.57
C ASN A 269 -7.02 8.89 -17.83
N HIS A 270 -6.19 7.87 -17.69
CA HIS A 270 -6.61 6.47 -17.83
C HIS A 270 -7.43 5.95 -16.64
N LEU A 271 -7.38 6.64 -15.50
CA LEU A 271 -8.06 6.21 -14.28
C LEU A 271 -9.55 6.63 -14.26
N PRO A 272 -10.44 5.82 -13.67
CA PRO A 272 -11.83 6.20 -13.43
C PRO A 272 -11.95 7.23 -12.29
N GLU A 273 -13.19 7.54 -11.88
CA GLU A 273 -13.48 8.52 -10.82
C GLU A 273 -12.91 8.09 -9.45
N HIS A 274 -13.11 6.82 -9.07
CA HIS A 274 -12.63 6.29 -7.79
C HIS A 274 -11.34 5.52 -8.00
N VAL A 275 -10.30 5.89 -7.27
CA VAL A 275 -8.95 5.34 -7.42
C VAL A 275 -8.45 4.81 -6.09
N TYR A 276 -7.85 3.64 -6.14
CA TYR A 276 -7.03 3.06 -5.08
C TYR A 276 -5.56 3.13 -5.52
N ILE A 277 -4.67 3.62 -4.68
CA ILE A 277 -3.22 3.56 -4.93
C ILE A 277 -2.66 2.33 -4.24
N SER A 278 -2.03 1.43 -5.00
CA SER A 278 -1.20 0.36 -4.47
C SER A 278 0.25 0.75 -4.70
N PHE A 279 0.97 0.95 -3.61
CA PHE A 279 2.31 1.53 -3.66
C PHE A 279 3.36 0.58 -3.11
N ASP A 280 4.12 -0.05 -4.03
CA ASP A 280 5.39 -0.66 -3.69
C ASP A 280 6.46 0.41 -3.60
N ILE A 281 7.23 0.41 -2.50
CA ILE A 281 8.27 1.44 -2.31
C ILE A 281 9.39 1.29 -3.34
N ASP A 282 9.59 0.11 -3.93
CA ASP A 282 10.61 -0.12 -4.94
C ASP A 282 10.26 0.46 -6.32
N GLY A 283 9.02 0.94 -6.51
CA GLY A 283 8.65 1.81 -7.63
C GLY A 283 9.49 3.09 -7.69
N LEU A 284 10.00 3.54 -6.53
CA LEU A 284 10.99 4.61 -6.44
C LEU A 284 12.39 4.14 -6.88
N ASP A 285 13.27 5.12 -7.16
CA ASP A 285 14.70 4.87 -7.32
C ASP A 285 15.27 4.22 -6.03
N PRO A 286 16.12 3.18 -6.13
CA PRO A 286 16.70 2.47 -4.98
C PRO A 286 17.41 3.36 -3.96
N ARG A 287 17.82 4.59 -4.31
CA ARG A 287 18.37 5.54 -3.35
C ARG A 287 17.39 5.93 -2.24
N PHE A 288 16.09 5.76 -2.48
CA PHE A 288 15.03 6.03 -1.50
C PHE A 288 14.65 4.80 -0.66
N CYS A 289 14.93 3.60 -1.16
CA CYS A 289 14.55 2.35 -0.52
C CYS A 289 15.60 1.23 -0.71
N PRO A 290 16.86 1.45 -0.29
CA PRO A 290 17.96 0.52 -0.59
C PRO A 290 17.81 -0.84 0.09
N ASN A 291 16.93 -0.98 1.08
CA ASN A 291 16.76 -2.21 1.85
C ASN A 291 15.45 -2.96 1.51
N THR A 292 14.66 -2.48 0.55
CA THR A 292 13.48 -3.22 0.07
C THR A 292 13.84 -4.61 -0.45
N GLY A 293 12.85 -5.51 -0.57
CA GLY A 293 13.07 -6.91 -0.92
C GLY A 293 13.80 -7.11 -2.26
N THR A 294 13.41 -6.39 -3.30
CA THR A 294 13.86 -6.57 -4.68
C THR A 294 14.15 -5.24 -5.37
N PRO A 295 15.14 -4.45 -4.90
CA PRO A 295 15.45 -3.16 -5.53
C PRO A 295 15.99 -3.34 -6.95
N VAL A 296 15.48 -2.56 -7.90
CA VAL A 296 15.88 -2.58 -9.32
C VAL A 296 16.42 -1.19 -9.72
N PRO A 297 17.55 -1.08 -10.44
CA PRO A 297 18.06 0.21 -10.92
C PRO A 297 17.07 0.97 -11.81
N GLY A 298 17.04 2.29 -11.72
CA GLY A 298 16.03 3.17 -12.31
C GLY A 298 14.93 3.51 -11.31
N GLY A 299 13.76 3.87 -11.80
CA GLY A 299 12.61 4.18 -10.95
C GLY A 299 12.29 5.67 -10.85
N LEU A 300 11.19 5.94 -10.18
CA LEU A 300 10.65 7.28 -10.03
C LEU A 300 11.42 8.10 -8.98
N ASP A 301 11.56 9.41 -9.24
CA ASP A 301 11.93 10.34 -8.19
C ASP A 301 10.74 10.53 -7.23
N TYR A 302 11.06 10.83 -5.96
CA TYR A 302 10.02 11.09 -4.95
C TYR A 302 9.05 12.20 -5.38
N GLN A 303 9.59 13.29 -5.98
CA GLN A 303 8.76 14.41 -6.42
C GLN A 303 7.94 14.08 -7.69
N GLU A 304 8.37 13.14 -8.50
CA GLU A 304 7.57 12.64 -9.63
C GLU A 304 6.32 11.93 -9.13
N VAL A 305 6.46 11.11 -8.09
CA VAL A 305 5.32 10.45 -7.44
C VAL A 305 4.37 11.47 -6.82
N VAL A 306 4.90 12.44 -6.08
CA VAL A 306 4.10 13.52 -5.48
C VAL A 306 3.33 14.29 -6.56
N LEU A 307 3.95 14.56 -7.70
CA LEU A 307 3.30 15.23 -8.82
C LEU A 307 2.15 14.40 -9.41
N ILE A 308 2.33 13.09 -9.63
CA ILE A 308 1.25 12.20 -10.11
C ILE A 308 0.08 12.21 -9.13
N ILE A 309 0.34 12.10 -7.82
CA ILE A 309 -0.70 12.15 -6.78
C ILE A 309 -1.43 13.49 -6.82
N ASN A 310 -0.72 14.60 -6.92
CA ASN A 310 -1.32 15.93 -6.97
C ASN A 310 -2.16 16.14 -8.25
N GLU A 311 -1.71 15.65 -9.40
CA GLU A 311 -2.48 15.69 -10.66
C GLU A 311 -3.74 14.81 -10.56
N LEU A 312 -3.66 13.65 -9.88
CA LEU A 312 -4.85 12.83 -9.60
C LEU A 312 -5.92 13.63 -8.86
N ILE A 313 -5.52 14.34 -7.80
CA ILE A 313 -6.44 15.16 -7.02
C ILE A 313 -6.91 16.40 -7.79
N ALA A 314 -6.03 17.00 -8.59
CA ALA A 314 -6.38 18.16 -9.42
C ALA A 314 -7.39 17.81 -10.52
N SER A 315 -7.37 16.57 -11.02
CA SER A 315 -8.34 16.09 -12.02
C SER A 315 -9.77 15.90 -11.48
N GLY A 316 -9.99 16.05 -10.17
CA GLY A 316 -11.28 15.83 -9.50
C GLY A 316 -11.59 14.40 -9.13
N LYS A 317 -10.71 13.44 -9.47
CA LYS A 317 -10.85 12.04 -9.09
C LYS A 317 -10.68 11.86 -7.57
N LYS A 318 -11.21 10.77 -7.04
CA LYS A 318 -11.27 10.47 -5.61
C LYS A 318 -10.29 9.37 -5.26
N LEU A 319 -9.26 9.69 -4.48
CA LEU A 319 -8.38 8.70 -3.87
C LEU A 319 -9.11 8.11 -2.66
N VAL A 320 -9.80 6.99 -2.88
CA VAL A 320 -10.68 6.39 -1.87
C VAL A 320 -9.97 5.50 -0.88
N GLY A 321 -8.81 4.95 -1.24
CA GLY A 321 -7.98 4.07 -0.42
C GLY A 321 -6.59 3.93 -1.02
N PHE A 322 -5.67 3.43 -0.23
CA PHE A 322 -4.30 3.17 -0.66
C PHE A 322 -3.61 2.19 0.28
N ASP A 323 -2.49 1.67 -0.17
CA ASP A 323 -1.53 0.92 0.64
C ASP A 323 -0.11 1.44 0.42
N LEU A 324 0.78 1.02 1.31
CA LEU A 324 2.23 1.13 1.18
C LEU A 324 2.86 -0.19 1.62
N VAL A 325 3.64 -0.80 0.72
CA VAL A 325 4.22 -2.12 0.91
C VAL A 325 5.72 -2.15 0.63
N GLU A 326 6.35 -3.28 0.91
CA GLU A 326 7.78 -3.60 0.64
C GLU A 326 8.80 -2.69 1.35
N VAL A 327 8.37 -1.88 2.32
CA VAL A 327 9.30 -1.15 3.18
C VAL A 327 10.00 -2.14 4.12
N ALA A 328 11.32 -2.17 4.09
CA ALA A 328 12.11 -3.00 5.00
C ALA A 328 13.13 -2.17 5.77
N PRO A 329 13.28 -2.39 7.09
CA PRO A 329 14.35 -1.77 7.86
C PRO A 329 15.70 -2.34 7.45
N ASN A 330 16.77 -1.52 7.57
CA ASN A 330 18.13 -1.98 7.31
C ASN A 330 18.48 -3.20 8.20
N PRO A 331 18.80 -4.36 7.61
CA PRO A 331 19.06 -5.58 8.40
C PRO A 331 20.39 -5.54 9.18
N LYS A 332 21.32 -4.66 8.78
CA LYS A 332 22.67 -4.56 9.36
C LYS A 332 22.82 -3.38 10.33
N ASP A 333 22.05 -2.32 10.11
CA ASP A 333 22.13 -1.10 10.92
C ASP A 333 20.71 -0.65 11.33
N LYS A 334 20.34 -0.94 12.57
CA LYS A 334 19.04 -0.58 13.12
C LYS A 334 18.85 0.93 13.35
N SER A 335 19.94 1.70 13.34
CA SER A 335 19.87 3.16 13.47
C SER A 335 19.60 3.84 12.11
N ASN A 336 19.74 3.11 11.02
CA ASN A 336 19.43 3.59 9.69
C ASN A 336 17.92 3.36 9.41
N GLU A 337 17.14 4.42 9.59
CA GLU A 337 15.69 4.43 9.38
C GLU A 337 15.29 4.98 7.99
N TRP A 338 16.22 5.05 7.03
CA TRP A 338 16.00 5.78 5.78
C TRP A 338 14.78 5.30 5.00
N ASP A 339 14.66 3.98 4.76
CA ASP A 339 13.51 3.40 4.01
C ASP A 339 12.18 3.69 4.73
N ALA A 340 12.14 3.52 6.04
CA ALA A 340 10.96 3.81 6.85
C ALA A 340 10.63 5.30 6.88
N ASN A 341 11.65 6.16 6.87
CA ASN A 341 11.51 7.62 6.83
C ASN A 341 10.91 8.09 5.50
N VAL A 342 11.36 7.52 4.37
CA VAL A 342 10.77 7.76 3.05
C VAL A 342 9.33 7.23 3.03
N GLY A 343 9.12 5.99 3.49
CA GLY A 343 7.81 5.36 3.50
C GLY A 343 6.78 6.13 4.33
N MET A 344 7.13 6.58 5.54
CA MET A 344 6.19 7.31 6.40
C MET A 344 5.78 8.68 5.81
N ARG A 345 6.71 9.38 5.12
CA ARG A 345 6.39 10.64 4.43
C ARG A 345 5.48 10.45 3.24
N LEU A 346 5.75 9.40 2.45
CA LEU A 346 4.89 9.03 1.33
C LEU A 346 3.49 8.64 1.81
N LEU A 347 3.42 7.84 2.88
CA LEU A 347 2.17 7.45 3.52
C LEU A 347 1.38 8.66 3.99
N TYR A 348 2.04 9.66 4.61
CA TYR A 348 1.40 10.91 5.03
C TYR A 348 0.93 11.74 3.84
N LYS A 349 1.70 11.81 2.75
CA LYS A 349 1.33 12.53 1.51
C LYS A 349 0.08 11.90 0.86
N MET A 350 0.03 10.57 0.72
CA MET A 350 -1.14 9.87 0.22
C MET A 350 -2.36 10.07 1.14
N THR A 351 -2.15 10.07 2.46
CA THR A 351 -3.20 10.38 3.45
C THR A 351 -3.77 11.77 3.23
N SER A 352 -2.92 12.78 3.10
CA SER A 352 -3.33 14.17 2.88
C SER A 352 -4.10 14.33 1.56
N ALA A 353 -3.63 13.70 0.50
CA ALA A 353 -4.27 13.68 -0.80
C ALA A 353 -5.64 13.00 -0.77
N SER A 354 -5.75 11.84 -0.11
CA SER A 354 -7.01 11.12 0.07
C SER A 354 -8.03 11.97 0.83
N LEU A 355 -7.65 12.50 1.99
CA LEU A 355 -8.50 13.38 2.80
C LEU A 355 -9.00 14.61 2.01
N ALA A 356 -8.11 15.25 1.22
CA ALA A 356 -8.49 16.41 0.39
C ALA A 356 -9.46 16.01 -0.72
N SER A 357 -9.21 14.89 -1.42
CA SER A 357 -10.08 14.43 -2.50
C SER A 357 -11.48 14.06 -2.04
N LEU A 358 -11.61 13.60 -0.79
CA LEU A 358 -12.87 13.21 -0.16
C LEU A 358 -13.54 14.37 0.61
N GLY A 359 -12.93 15.55 0.63
CA GLY A 359 -13.52 16.75 1.23
C GLY A 359 -13.37 16.85 2.75
N HIS A 360 -12.50 16.04 3.36
CA HIS A 360 -12.23 16.09 4.80
C HIS A 360 -11.31 17.26 5.18
N ILE A 361 -10.45 17.68 4.27
CA ILE A 361 -9.54 18.83 4.42
C ILE A 361 -9.53 19.68 3.15
N LYS A 362 -8.92 20.86 3.20
CA LYS A 362 -8.77 21.75 2.04
C LYS A 362 -7.42 21.53 1.34
N LYS A 363 -7.38 21.83 0.05
CA LYS A 363 -6.13 22.14 -0.67
C LYS A 363 -5.68 23.55 -0.29
N ARG A 364 -4.36 23.80 -0.38
CA ARG A 364 -3.78 25.15 -0.28
C ARG A 364 -3.92 25.92 -1.58
#